data_075a127ebbd2a2833efb64442fd9016e
#
_entry.id   075a127ebbd2a2833efb64442fd9016e
#
_cell.length_a   1.000
_cell.length_b   1.000
_cell.length_c   1.000
_cell.angle_alpha   90.00
_cell.angle_beta   90.00
_cell.angle_gamma   90.00
#
_symmetry.space_group_name_H-M   'P 1'
#
loop_
_entity.id
_entity.type
_entity.pdbx_description
1 polymer ?
#
loop_
_entity_poly.entity_id
_entity_poly.type
_entity_poly.pdbx_seq_one_letter_code
_entity_poly.pdbx_strand_id
1 'polypeptide(L)'
;LFLDIFQFTDDERFLALNPDAHTQVLHLLEEVVSGRSEVEPLLRGREQSVLQWRGTARVPPVVHSDNEASGRFTILDIVAGNALGLLYRISRVISQHGCEVDLVLMSTEGERAIDVFHITKAEVKLTEAEQRALTSDLQGTLEGTL
;
A
#
# COMPACT_ATOMS: atom_id res chain seq x y z
N LEU A 1 -16.95 10.39 10.63
CA LEU A 1 -17.40 9.24 9.83
C LEU A 1 -16.63 9.29 8.51
N PHE A 2 -15.90 8.24 8.20
CA PHE A 2 -15.32 8.04 6.85
C PHE A 2 -15.84 6.72 6.28
N LEU A 3 -15.87 6.63 4.96
CA LEU A 3 -16.33 5.48 4.21
C LEU A 3 -15.25 5.09 3.19
N ASP A 4 -14.73 3.89 3.34
CA ASP A 4 -13.82 3.29 2.37
C ASP A 4 -14.53 2.19 1.59
N ILE A 5 -14.32 2.16 0.29
CA ILE A 5 -14.89 1.16 -0.62
C ILE A 5 -13.74 0.40 -1.26
N PHE A 6 -13.68 -0.90 -1.00
CA PHE A 6 -12.73 -1.80 -1.64
C PHE A 6 -13.46 -2.64 -2.68
N GLN A 7 -12.99 -2.59 -3.92
CA GLN A 7 -13.50 -3.42 -5.01
C GLN A 7 -12.41 -4.40 -5.44
N PHE A 8 -12.74 -5.67 -5.52
CA PHE A 8 -11.82 -6.72 -5.96
C PHE A 8 -12.56 -7.76 -6.81
N THR A 9 -11.82 -8.52 -7.60
CA THR A 9 -12.35 -9.65 -8.37
C THR A 9 -12.01 -10.96 -7.68
N ASP A 10 -12.89 -11.95 -7.80
CA ASP A 10 -12.70 -13.31 -7.28
C ASP A 10 -12.47 -14.28 -8.44
N ASP A 11 -11.41 -14.01 -9.22
CA ASP A 11 -11.12 -14.74 -10.46
C ASP A 11 -10.90 -16.24 -10.24
N GLU A 12 -10.31 -16.61 -9.10
CA GLU A 12 -10.09 -18.00 -8.69
C GLU A 12 -11.25 -18.59 -7.88
N ARG A 13 -12.35 -17.86 -7.75
CA ARG A 13 -13.54 -18.26 -6.97
C ARG A 13 -13.21 -18.59 -5.52
N PHE A 14 -12.21 -17.94 -4.95
CA PHE A 14 -11.75 -18.19 -3.57
C PHE A 14 -12.87 -18.03 -2.55
N LEU A 15 -13.65 -16.93 -2.64
CA LEU A 15 -14.77 -16.68 -1.73
C LEU A 15 -15.92 -17.67 -1.93
N ALA A 16 -16.17 -18.08 -3.17
CA ALA A 16 -17.18 -19.09 -3.48
C ALA A 16 -16.82 -20.49 -2.91
N LEU A 17 -15.52 -20.82 -2.90
CA LEU A 17 -15.01 -22.08 -2.38
C LEU A 17 -14.78 -22.06 -0.85
N ASN A 18 -14.70 -20.87 -0.26
CA ASN A 18 -14.46 -20.66 1.18
C ASN A 18 -15.53 -19.72 1.75
N PRO A 19 -16.75 -20.21 2.01
CA PRO A 19 -17.88 -19.36 2.42
C PRO A 19 -17.62 -18.55 3.71
N ASP A 20 -16.77 -19.07 4.60
CA ASP A 20 -16.42 -18.37 5.84
C ASP A 20 -15.37 -17.26 5.64
N ALA A 21 -14.71 -17.22 4.50
CA ALA A 21 -13.62 -16.25 4.25
C ALA A 21 -14.12 -14.80 4.30
N HIS A 22 -15.32 -14.54 3.78
CA HIS A 22 -15.92 -13.20 3.84
C HIS A 22 -16.13 -12.75 5.30
N THR A 23 -16.67 -13.60 6.14
CA THR A 23 -16.88 -13.31 7.57
C THR A 23 -15.56 -13.11 8.30
N GLN A 24 -14.54 -13.91 7.97
CA GLN A 24 -13.20 -13.77 8.56
C GLN A 24 -12.55 -12.45 8.16
N VAL A 25 -12.66 -12.03 6.89
CA VAL A 25 -12.11 -10.74 6.42
C VAL A 25 -12.79 -9.57 7.14
N LEU A 26 -14.11 -9.57 7.24
CA LEU A 26 -14.86 -8.53 7.96
C LEU A 26 -14.47 -8.47 9.44
N HIS A 27 -14.33 -9.61 10.09
CA HIS A 27 -13.91 -9.68 11.50
C HIS A 27 -12.49 -9.11 11.68
N LEU A 28 -11.53 -9.52 10.82
CA LEU A 28 -10.16 -9.00 10.87
C LEU A 28 -10.09 -7.50 10.62
N LEU A 29 -10.86 -6.99 9.66
CA LEU A 29 -10.95 -5.54 9.42
C LEU A 29 -11.48 -4.80 10.65
N GLU A 30 -12.55 -5.31 11.28
CA GLU A 30 -13.10 -4.73 12.50
C GLU A 30 -12.10 -4.72 13.66
N GLU A 31 -11.35 -5.81 13.84
CA GLU A 31 -10.30 -5.92 14.85
C GLU A 31 -9.20 -4.87 14.65
N VAL A 32 -8.71 -4.73 13.41
CA VAL A 32 -7.65 -3.77 13.06
C VAL A 32 -8.14 -2.32 13.19
N VAL A 33 -9.30 -1.99 12.59
CA VAL A 33 -9.84 -0.62 12.62
C VAL A 33 -10.19 -0.16 14.03
N SER A 34 -10.62 -1.09 14.89
CA SER A 34 -10.89 -0.79 16.31
C SER A 34 -9.65 -0.78 17.22
N GLY A 35 -8.47 -1.06 16.65
CA GLY A 35 -7.21 -1.10 17.40
C GLY A 35 -7.05 -2.33 18.31
N ARG A 36 -7.89 -3.36 18.17
CA ARG A 36 -7.79 -4.61 18.93
C ARG A 36 -6.72 -5.55 18.37
N SER A 37 -6.36 -5.37 17.10
CA SER A 37 -5.30 -6.14 16.43
C SER A 37 -4.37 -5.23 15.65
N GLU A 38 -3.09 -5.59 15.62
CA GLU A 38 -2.08 -4.90 14.80
C GLU A 38 -1.90 -5.62 13.47
N VAL A 39 -1.67 -4.87 12.40
CA VAL A 39 -1.48 -5.41 11.04
C VAL A 39 -0.17 -6.19 10.90
N GLU A 40 0.89 -5.73 11.54
CA GLU A 40 2.24 -6.29 11.40
C GLU A 40 2.36 -7.78 11.80
N PRO A 41 1.80 -8.25 12.93
CA PRO A 41 1.75 -9.69 13.26
C PRO A 41 0.96 -10.51 12.26
N LEU A 42 -0.13 -9.96 11.71
CA LEU A 42 -0.96 -10.63 10.70
C LEU A 42 -0.19 -10.84 9.40
N LEU A 43 0.58 -9.85 8.97
CA LEU A 43 1.44 -9.95 7.79
C LEU A 43 2.55 -10.97 7.98
N ARG A 44 3.27 -10.95 9.12
CA ARG A 44 4.34 -11.92 9.41
C ARG A 44 3.85 -13.37 9.39
N GLY A 45 2.66 -13.63 9.90
CA GLY A 45 2.05 -14.95 9.82
C GLY A 45 1.79 -15.42 8.39
N ARG A 46 1.48 -14.48 7.50
CA ARG A 46 1.23 -14.76 6.07
C ARG A 46 2.53 -14.88 5.25
N GLU A 47 3.55 -14.09 5.56
CA GLU A 47 4.86 -14.15 4.88
C GLU A 47 5.47 -15.54 4.96
N GLN A 48 5.34 -16.23 6.09
CA GLN A 48 5.80 -17.62 6.25
C GLN A 48 5.06 -18.62 5.35
N SER A 49 3.80 -18.34 5.02
CA SER A 49 2.98 -19.17 4.15
C SER A 49 3.23 -18.89 2.65
N VAL A 50 3.69 -17.69 2.31
CA VAL A 50 3.84 -17.19 0.93
C VAL A 50 5.29 -17.33 0.42
N LEU A 51 6.23 -17.79 1.25
CA LEU A 51 7.62 -18.06 0.83
C LEU A 51 7.75 -18.99 -0.41
N GLN A 52 6.68 -19.68 -0.79
CA GLN A 52 6.61 -20.50 -2.01
C GLN A 52 6.28 -19.68 -3.29
N TRP A 53 5.90 -18.41 -3.17
CA TRP A 53 5.47 -17.54 -4.28
C TRP A 53 6.47 -16.42 -4.59
N ARG A 54 7.74 -16.60 -4.27
CA ARG A 54 8.75 -15.62 -4.69
C ARG A 54 8.97 -15.76 -6.18
N GLY A 55 8.34 -14.85 -6.94
CA GLY A 55 8.73 -14.55 -8.31
C GLY A 55 10.22 -14.20 -8.35
N THR A 56 10.92 -14.71 -9.36
CA THR A 56 12.38 -14.61 -9.49
C THR A 56 12.85 -13.27 -10.03
N ALA A 57 11.96 -12.39 -10.46
CA ALA A 57 12.30 -11.10 -11.03
C ALA A 57 12.38 -10.02 -9.92
N ARG A 58 13.59 -9.53 -9.67
CA ARG A 58 13.79 -8.32 -8.85
C ARG A 58 13.35 -7.11 -9.64
N VAL A 59 12.27 -6.48 -9.23
CA VAL A 59 11.83 -5.18 -9.75
C VAL A 59 12.44 -4.11 -8.85
N PRO A 60 13.44 -3.34 -9.32
CA PRO A 60 13.97 -2.24 -8.53
C PRO A 60 12.85 -1.23 -8.25
N PRO A 61 12.67 -0.79 -7.00
CA PRO A 61 11.66 0.21 -6.70
C PRO A 61 12.03 1.57 -7.31
N VAL A 62 11.03 2.26 -7.80
CA VAL A 62 11.14 3.64 -8.28
C VAL A 62 10.06 4.45 -7.59
N VAL A 63 10.45 5.54 -6.93
CA VAL A 63 9.54 6.45 -6.23
C VAL A 63 9.74 7.85 -6.81
N HIS A 64 8.67 8.46 -7.29
CA HIS A 64 8.65 9.80 -7.84
C HIS A 64 7.53 10.63 -7.19
N SER A 65 7.77 11.93 -6.96
CA SER A 65 6.75 12.85 -6.48
C SER A 65 6.61 14.04 -7.42
N ASP A 66 5.37 14.47 -7.67
CA ASP A 66 5.04 15.55 -8.58
C ASP A 66 3.98 16.49 -7.96
N ASN A 67 4.30 17.78 -7.93
CA ASN A 67 3.39 18.83 -7.51
C ASN A 67 2.69 19.55 -8.68
N GLU A 68 3.13 19.31 -9.91
CA GLU A 68 2.56 19.98 -11.09
C GLU A 68 1.36 19.22 -11.66
N ALA A 69 1.32 17.91 -11.49
CA ALA A 69 0.26 17.05 -12.02
C ALA A 69 -1.12 17.29 -11.40
N SER A 70 -1.21 17.95 -10.24
CA SER A 70 -2.48 18.28 -9.57
C SER A 70 -2.46 19.68 -8.98
N GLY A 71 -3.60 20.37 -9.05
CA GLY A 71 -3.80 21.67 -8.38
C GLY A 71 -3.91 21.57 -6.85
N ARG A 72 -4.23 20.39 -6.30
CA ARG A 72 -4.54 20.20 -4.89
C ARG A 72 -3.61 19.23 -4.17
N PHE A 73 -3.17 18.19 -4.83
CA PHE A 73 -2.41 17.08 -4.23
C PHE A 73 -0.96 17.06 -4.68
N THR A 74 -0.07 16.56 -3.85
CA THR A 74 1.18 15.99 -4.30
C THR A 74 0.87 14.59 -4.84
N ILE A 75 1.27 14.31 -6.08
CA ILE A 75 1.15 13.00 -6.68
C ILE A 75 2.41 12.21 -6.35
N LEU A 76 2.24 10.99 -5.91
CA LEU A 76 3.33 10.09 -5.59
C LEU A 76 3.18 8.82 -6.43
N ASP A 77 4.09 8.63 -7.38
CA ASP A 77 4.14 7.46 -8.26
C ASP A 77 5.15 6.46 -7.71
N ILE A 78 4.71 5.22 -7.52
CA ILE A 78 5.54 4.15 -6.99
C ILE A 78 5.46 2.95 -7.94
N VAL A 79 6.62 2.47 -8.39
CA VAL A 79 6.75 1.19 -9.08
C VAL A 79 7.62 0.28 -8.22
N ALA A 80 7.13 -0.92 -7.90
CA ALA A 80 7.87 -1.87 -7.07
C ALA A 80 7.51 -3.32 -7.43
N GLY A 81 8.23 -4.28 -6.87
CA GLY A 81 7.84 -5.68 -6.96
C GLY A 81 6.52 -5.93 -6.23
N ASN A 82 5.59 -6.63 -6.89
CA ASN A 82 4.32 -7.03 -6.27
C ASN A 82 4.57 -8.04 -5.16
N ALA A 83 4.61 -7.60 -3.93
CA ALA A 83 4.92 -8.39 -2.76
C ALA A 83 3.84 -8.24 -1.69
N LEU A 84 3.67 -9.27 -0.87
CA LEU A 84 2.75 -9.23 0.25
C LEU A 84 3.09 -8.05 1.18
N GLY A 85 2.08 -7.26 1.55
CA GLY A 85 2.23 -6.12 2.44
C GLY A 85 2.89 -4.90 1.81
N LEU A 86 3.08 -4.86 0.48
CA LEU A 86 3.64 -3.68 -0.22
C LEU A 86 2.86 -2.41 0.13
N LEU A 87 1.55 -2.43 -0.08
CA LEU A 87 0.68 -1.29 0.19
C LEU A 87 0.74 -0.85 1.67
N TYR A 88 0.78 -1.80 2.60
CA TYR A 88 0.93 -1.51 4.02
C TYR A 88 2.23 -0.77 4.33
N ARG A 89 3.37 -1.22 3.76
CA ARG A 89 4.67 -0.57 3.96
C ARG A 89 4.68 0.85 3.40
N ILE A 90 4.12 1.04 2.21
CA ILE A 90 4.00 2.38 1.59
C ILE A 90 3.13 3.29 2.47
N SER A 91 1.94 2.85 2.82
CA SER A 91 0.99 3.63 3.62
C SER A 91 1.54 3.98 5.00
N ARG A 92 2.31 3.07 5.61
CA ARG A 92 2.98 3.30 6.90
C ARG A 92 4.00 4.45 6.80
N VAL A 93 4.85 4.46 5.77
CA VAL A 93 5.82 5.56 5.58
C VAL A 93 5.10 6.88 5.31
N ILE A 94 4.09 6.90 4.44
CA ILE A 94 3.27 8.09 4.18
C ILE A 94 2.68 8.65 5.48
N SER A 95 2.10 7.78 6.31
CA SER A 95 1.52 8.14 7.61
C SER A 95 2.57 8.66 8.61
N GLN A 96 3.76 8.05 8.65
CA GLN A 96 4.86 8.50 9.51
C GLN A 96 5.36 9.91 9.18
N HIS A 97 5.24 10.32 7.91
CA HIS A 97 5.50 11.70 7.47
C HIS A 97 4.36 12.67 7.78
N GLY A 98 3.28 12.19 8.40
CA GLY A 98 2.09 13.00 8.72
C GLY A 98 1.30 13.39 7.48
N CYS A 99 1.40 12.59 6.42
CA CYS A 99 0.64 12.79 5.20
C CYS A 99 -0.69 12.05 5.25
N GLU A 100 -1.69 12.63 4.62
CA GLU A 100 -3.03 12.09 4.41
C GLU A 100 -3.15 11.61 2.96
N VAL A 101 -3.80 10.47 2.77
CA VAL A 101 -4.06 9.88 1.44
C VAL A 101 -5.52 10.13 1.09
N ASP A 102 -5.76 10.81 -0.03
CA ASP A 102 -7.10 11.09 -0.54
C ASP A 102 -7.56 10.05 -1.57
N LEU A 103 -6.63 9.58 -2.41
CA LEU A 103 -6.90 8.60 -3.45
C LEU A 103 -5.67 7.71 -3.68
N VAL A 104 -5.91 6.44 -3.93
CA VAL A 104 -4.90 5.50 -4.42
C VAL A 104 -5.42 4.84 -5.69
N LEU A 105 -4.61 4.88 -6.75
CA LEU A 105 -4.83 4.11 -7.98
C LEU A 105 -3.78 3.02 -8.03
N MET A 106 -4.21 1.77 -8.11
CA MET A 106 -3.33 0.60 -8.11
C MET A 106 -3.50 -0.20 -9.38
N SER A 107 -2.39 -0.65 -9.94
CA SER A 107 -2.35 -1.57 -11.07
C SER A 107 -1.24 -2.60 -10.86
N THR A 108 -1.46 -3.80 -11.36
CA THR A 108 -0.44 -4.87 -11.32
C THR A 108 -0.20 -5.37 -12.74
N GLU A 109 1.06 -5.31 -13.17
CA GLU A 109 1.50 -5.81 -14.46
C GLU A 109 2.55 -6.91 -14.25
N GLY A 110 2.10 -8.18 -14.27
CA GLY A 110 2.94 -9.30 -13.92
C GLY A 110 3.45 -9.22 -12.49
N GLU A 111 4.76 -9.11 -12.31
CA GLU A 111 5.39 -8.97 -10.98
C GLU A 111 5.60 -7.52 -10.53
N ARG A 112 5.10 -6.55 -11.29
CA ARG A 112 5.23 -5.10 -11.00
C ARG A 112 3.91 -4.58 -10.45
N ALA A 113 3.97 -3.96 -9.28
CA ALA A 113 2.92 -3.07 -8.79
C ALA A 113 3.23 -1.64 -9.24
N ILE A 114 2.21 -0.93 -9.69
CA ILE A 114 2.26 0.47 -10.11
C ILE A 114 1.17 1.18 -9.33
N ASP A 115 1.58 1.97 -8.34
CA ASP A 115 0.68 2.61 -7.39
C ASP A 115 0.84 4.13 -7.46
N VAL A 116 -0.28 4.85 -7.59
CA VAL A 116 -0.33 6.32 -7.62
C VAL A 116 -1.13 6.80 -6.43
N PHE A 117 -0.50 7.60 -5.57
CA PHE A 117 -1.14 8.19 -4.39
C PHE A 117 -1.34 9.69 -4.58
N HIS A 118 -2.52 10.17 -4.25
CA HIS A 118 -2.81 11.59 -4.08
C HIS A 118 -2.72 11.93 -2.60
N ILE A 119 -1.71 12.69 -2.22
CA ILE A 119 -1.41 12.97 -0.82
C ILE A 119 -1.39 14.47 -0.52
N THR A 120 -1.70 14.78 0.73
CA THR A 120 -1.54 16.13 1.32
C THR A 120 -0.90 16.01 2.70
N LYS A 121 -0.46 17.14 3.23
CA LYS A 121 -0.06 17.29 4.62
C LYS A 121 -0.68 18.55 5.17
N ALA A 122 -1.49 18.44 6.24
CA ALA A 122 -2.30 19.54 6.74
C ALA A 122 -3.14 20.22 5.63
N GLU A 123 -3.77 19.40 4.78
CA GLU A 123 -4.63 19.80 3.65
C GLU A 123 -3.94 20.59 2.52
N VAL A 124 -2.60 20.65 2.50
CA VAL A 124 -1.82 21.30 1.43
C VAL A 124 -0.84 20.33 0.80
N LYS A 125 -0.32 20.71 -0.38
CA LYS A 125 0.76 19.97 -1.04
C LYS A 125 2.03 19.96 -0.20
N LEU A 126 2.81 18.91 -0.33
CA LEU A 126 4.13 18.80 0.29
C LEU A 126 5.09 19.83 -0.29
N THR A 127 5.91 20.43 0.57
CA THR A 127 7.07 21.21 0.13
C THR A 127 8.11 20.32 -0.55
N GLU A 128 9.01 20.89 -1.32
CA GLU A 128 10.10 20.14 -1.96
C GLU A 128 10.96 19.38 -0.93
N ALA A 129 11.18 19.94 0.26
CA ALA A 129 11.94 19.27 1.31
C ALA A 129 11.21 18.03 1.83
N GLU A 130 9.89 18.14 2.05
CA GLU A 130 9.04 17.01 2.48
C GLU A 130 8.94 15.93 1.40
N GLN A 131 8.79 16.32 0.14
CA GLN A 131 8.81 15.38 -0.99
C GLN A 131 10.11 14.58 -1.02
N ARG A 132 11.28 15.25 -0.92
CA ARG A 132 12.58 14.58 -0.91
C ARG A 132 12.73 13.63 0.27
N ALA A 133 12.32 14.03 1.47
CA ALA A 133 12.38 13.18 2.65
C ALA A 133 11.50 11.94 2.49
N LEU A 134 10.23 12.12 2.08
CA LEU A 134 9.28 11.05 1.88
C LEU A 134 9.75 10.05 0.80
N THR A 135 10.18 10.55 -0.37
CA THR A 135 10.63 9.69 -1.47
C THR A 135 11.89 8.90 -1.09
N SER A 136 12.82 9.52 -0.34
CA SER A 136 14.03 8.84 0.16
C SER A 136 13.68 7.71 1.12
N ASP A 137 12.78 7.93 2.07
CA ASP A 137 12.39 6.93 3.06
C ASP A 137 11.57 5.79 2.42
N LEU A 138 10.70 6.10 1.47
CA LEU A 138 9.99 5.10 0.68
C LEU A 138 10.97 4.24 -0.13
N GLN A 139 11.90 4.87 -0.84
CA GLN A 139 12.91 4.17 -1.64
C GLN A 139 13.70 3.20 -0.74
N GLY A 140 14.22 3.67 0.39
CA GLY A 140 14.97 2.84 1.34
C GLY A 140 14.13 1.69 1.92
N THR A 141 12.86 1.94 2.24
CA THR A 141 11.94 0.92 2.77
C THR A 141 11.65 -0.17 1.74
N LEU A 142 11.50 0.21 0.47
CA LEU A 142 11.20 -0.73 -0.61
C LEU A 142 12.43 -1.50 -1.07
N GLU A 143 13.61 -0.90 -1.05
CA GLU A 143 14.90 -1.57 -1.35
C GLU A 143 15.28 -2.59 -0.28
N GLY A 144 15.03 -2.29 0.99
CA GLY A 144 15.31 -3.21 2.12
C GLY A 144 14.49 -4.49 2.12
N THR A 145 13.56 -4.64 1.19
CA THR A 145 12.69 -5.80 1.03
C THR A 145 13.19 -6.75 -0.08
N LEU A 146 14.28 -6.42 -0.75
CA LEU A 146 14.96 -7.22 -1.76
C LEU A 146 15.97 -8.16 -1.07
#